data_616809649c1ebd0bd8520c1d20002fed
#
_entry.id   616809649c1ebd0bd8520c1d20002fed
#
_cell.length_a   1.000
_cell.length_b   1.000
_cell.length_c   1.000
_cell.angle_alpha   90.00
_cell.angle_beta   90.00
_cell.angle_gamma   90.00
#
_symmetry.space_group_name_H-M   'P 1'
#
loop_
_entity.id
_entity.type
_entity.pdbx_description
1 polymer ?
#
loop_
_entity_poly.entity_id
_entity_poly.type
_entity_poly.pdbx_seq_one_letter_code
_entity_poly.pdbx_strand_id
1 'polypeptide(L)'
;MSNFPDNKILIATHNNGKLEEFKQILKDLDLLILSSKDLNLDEPKETEDTFIGNARLKSRTSCNKSKLPCLGDDSGLEVHALGNQPGVYTADWAYTKNGRDFNQAMNRVWNELLKSKQKEPFTANFVCTLVLTFPNGNEKIFEGRASGKITWPIRGIGGHGYDPIFIPDGYNKTFGEMSDLEKNKISHRNKALKKFISFYNDYNN
;
A
#
# COMPACT_ATOMS: atom_id res chain seq x y z
N MET A 1 4.83 32.15 2.00
CA MET A 1 4.81 30.77 1.52
C MET A 1 5.17 29.88 2.70
N SER A 2 4.34 28.95 3.07
CA SER A 2 4.59 28.08 4.23
C SER A 2 5.30 26.83 3.71
N ASN A 3 6.59 26.70 3.98
CA ASN A 3 7.32 25.47 3.69
C ASN A 3 6.69 24.29 4.44
N PHE A 4 6.81 23.09 3.88
CA PHE A 4 6.40 21.86 4.56
C PHE A 4 7.06 21.81 5.95
N PRO A 5 6.30 21.53 7.03
CA PRO A 5 6.80 21.71 8.41
C PRO A 5 8.14 21.01 8.64
N ASP A 6 9.16 21.79 9.00
CA ASP A 6 10.55 21.37 9.29
C ASP A 6 11.20 20.47 8.22
N ASN A 7 10.64 20.39 7.00
CA ASN A 7 11.03 19.42 5.97
C ASN A 7 11.13 17.98 6.51
N LYS A 8 10.20 17.61 7.42
CA LYS A 8 10.15 16.29 8.03
C LYS A 8 8.82 15.63 7.82
N ILE A 9 8.83 14.32 7.61
CA ILE A 9 7.63 13.50 7.55
C ILE A 9 7.86 12.18 8.28
N LEU A 10 6.85 11.73 9.01
CA LEU A 10 6.81 10.41 9.61
C LEU A 10 6.01 9.47 8.72
N ILE A 11 6.61 8.37 8.29
CA ILE A 11 5.90 7.27 7.63
C ILE A 11 5.37 6.32 8.70
N ALA A 12 4.04 6.31 8.86
CA ALA A 12 3.35 5.51 9.89
C ALA A 12 3.18 4.05 9.44
N THR A 13 4.31 3.35 9.29
CA THR A 13 4.35 1.93 8.95
C THR A 13 5.41 1.19 9.76
N HIS A 14 5.13 -0.08 10.11
CA HIS A 14 6.07 -1.03 10.71
C HIS A 14 6.57 -2.07 9.69
N ASN A 15 6.06 -2.02 8.47
CA ASN A 15 6.50 -2.88 7.37
C ASN A 15 7.77 -2.31 6.73
N ASN A 16 8.92 -2.97 6.95
CA ASN A 16 10.21 -2.54 6.42
C ASN A 16 10.24 -2.47 4.89
N GLY A 17 9.60 -3.41 4.19
CA GLY A 17 9.53 -3.41 2.73
C GLY A 17 8.80 -2.18 2.18
N LYS A 18 7.66 -1.82 2.79
CA LYS A 18 6.95 -0.59 2.44
C LYS A 18 7.81 0.65 2.72
N LEU A 19 8.47 0.71 3.88
CA LEU A 19 9.33 1.85 4.25
C LEU A 19 10.44 2.07 3.24
N GLU A 20 11.11 1.01 2.80
CA GLU A 20 12.18 1.12 1.79
C GLU A 20 11.63 1.56 0.43
N GLU A 21 10.45 1.08 0.01
CA GLU A 21 9.78 1.60 -1.19
C GLU A 21 9.48 3.11 -1.07
N PHE A 22 8.99 3.58 0.10
CA PHE A 22 8.77 5.01 0.35
C PHE A 22 10.06 5.81 0.23
N LYS A 23 11.12 5.38 0.92
CA LYS A 23 12.42 6.06 0.89
C LYS A 23 12.99 6.14 -0.53
N GLN A 24 12.91 5.05 -1.29
CA GLN A 24 13.41 4.99 -2.67
C GLN A 24 12.65 5.95 -3.60
N ILE A 25 11.32 6.03 -3.48
CA ILE A 25 10.49 6.88 -4.35
C ILE A 25 10.62 8.36 -3.97
N LEU A 26 10.78 8.67 -2.68
CA LEU A 26 10.83 10.03 -2.16
C LEU A 26 12.27 10.60 -2.04
N LYS A 27 13.29 9.84 -2.43
CA LYS A 27 14.71 10.17 -2.23
C LYS A 27 15.18 11.52 -2.81
N ASP A 28 14.49 11.99 -3.86
CA ASP A 28 14.85 13.22 -4.56
C ASP A 28 14.15 14.47 -3.98
N LEU A 29 13.31 14.28 -2.93
CA LEU A 29 12.70 15.39 -2.20
C LEU A 29 13.64 15.88 -1.08
N ASP A 30 13.67 17.18 -0.85
CA ASP A 30 14.30 17.77 0.34
C ASP A 30 13.41 17.52 1.58
N LEU A 31 13.31 16.25 1.97
CA LEU A 31 12.38 15.78 3.00
C LEU A 31 13.04 14.70 3.86
N LEU A 32 13.22 14.99 5.15
CA LEU A 32 13.69 13.99 6.11
C LEU A 32 12.59 12.99 6.44
N ILE A 33 12.79 11.74 6.04
CA ILE A 33 11.85 10.65 6.27
C ILE A 33 12.21 9.94 7.57
N LEU A 34 11.26 9.96 8.52
CA LEU A 34 11.32 9.20 9.77
C LEU A 34 10.34 8.02 9.70
N SER A 35 10.63 6.95 10.42
CA SER A 35 9.72 5.82 10.57
C SER A 35 9.12 5.76 11.98
N SER A 36 8.02 5.01 12.14
CA SER A 36 7.44 4.75 13.46
C SER A 36 8.45 4.11 14.43
N LYS A 37 9.39 3.30 13.89
CA LYS A 37 10.46 2.68 14.68
C LYS A 37 11.47 3.68 15.21
N ASP A 38 11.85 4.68 14.41
CA ASP A 38 12.81 5.72 14.82
C ASP A 38 12.29 6.53 16.01
N LEU A 39 10.96 6.60 16.18
CA LEU A 39 10.31 7.32 17.26
C LEU A 39 9.68 6.38 18.31
N ASN A 40 9.96 5.09 18.27
CA ASN A 40 9.41 4.07 19.19
C ASN A 40 7.87 4.15 19.32
N LEU A 41 7.18 4.35 18.21
CA LEU A 41 5.72 4.42 18.17
C LEU A 41 5.14 3.03 17.88
N ASP A 42 4.13 2.65 18.65
CA ASP A 42 3.39 1.41 18.41
C ASP A 42 2.50 1.53 17.17
N GLU A 43 2.34 0.42 16.45
CA GLU A 43 1.39 0.33 15.33
C GLU A 43 -0.04 0.25 15.88
N PRO A 44 -0.94 1.17 15.49
CA PRO A 44 -2.33 1.05 15.89
C PRO A 44 -2.97 -0.18 15.22
N LYS A 45 -3.85 -0.86 15.95
CA LYS A 45 -4.63 -1.96 15.38
C LYS A 45 -5.57 -1.41 14.30
N GLU A 46 -5.52 -2.00 13.13
CA GLU A 46 -6.45 -1.69 12.04
C GLU A 46 -7.85 -2.18 12.40
N THR A 47 -8.81 -1.25 12.49
CA THR A 47 -10.18 -1.53 12.92
C THR A 47 -11.23 -1.06 11.93
N GLU A 48 -10.79 -0.36 10.89
CA GLU A 48 -11.66 0.24 9.89
C GLU A 48 -11.93 -0.73 8.73
N ASP A 49 -13.07 -0.57 8.09
CA ASP A 49 -13.53 -1.39 6.97
C ASP A 49 -13.15 -0.82 5.59
N THR A 50 -12.37 0.26 5.56
CA THR A 50 -11.90 0.92 4.34
C THR A 50 -10.40 1.21 4.39
N PHE A 51 -9.73 1.20 3.23
CA PHE A 51 -8.33 1.59 3.11
C PHE A 51 -8.09 3.02 3.64
N ILE A 52 -9.01 3.95 3.33
CA ILE A 52 -8.92 5.34 3.83
C ILE A 52 -9.03 5.36 5.35
N GLY A 53 -9.94 4.60 5.94
CA GLY A 53 -10.14 4.51 7.39
C GLY A 53 -8.86 4.05 8.10
N ASN A 54 -8.29 2.92 7.67
CA ASN A 54 -7.06 2.37 8.27
C ASN A 54 -5.85 3.29 8.04
N ALA A 55 -5.65 3.83 6.83
CA ALA A 55 -4.58 4.77 6.57
C ALA A 55 -4.70 6.05 7.44
N ARG A 56 -5.92 6.56 7.62
CA ARG A 56 -6.22 7.70 8.49
C ARG A 56 -5.96 7.39 9.95
N LEU A 57 -6.39 6.23 10.43
CA LEU A 57 -6.14 5.78 11.80
C LEU A 57 -4.64 5.77 12.10
N LYS A 58 -3.83 5.21 11.21
CA LYS A 58 -2.37 5.18 11.35
C LYS A 58 -1.76 6.59 11.35
N SER A 59 -2.12 7.42 10.38
CA SER A 59 -1.55 8.76 10.24
C SER A 59 -1.92 9.66 11.42
N ARG A 60 -3.18 9.67 11.84
CA ARG A 60 -3.65 10.47 13.00
C ARG A 60 -3.02 10.03 14.31
N THR A 61 -2.98 8.73 14.56
CA THR A 61 -2.38 8.19 15.79
C THR A 61 -0.92 8.57 15.90
N SER A 62 -0.16 8.40 14.82
CA SER A 62 1.26 8.74 14.77
C SER A 62 1.50 10.25 14.83
N CYS A 63 0.71 11.05 14.11
CA CYS A 63 0.78 12.51 14.14
C CYS A 63 0.52 13.09 15.54
N ASN A 64 -0.50 12.59 16.23
CA ASN A 64 -0.83 13.02 17.59
C ASN A 64 0.30 12.75 18.59
N LYS A 65 1.01 11.62 18.43
CA LYS A 65 2.14 11.24 19.30
C LYS A 65 3.43 11.99 18.95
N SER A 66 3.77 12.09 17.67
CA SER A 66 5.03 12.67 17.20
C SER A 66 5.01 14.19 17.06
N LYS A 67 3.83 14.79 16.88
CA LYS A 67 3.65 16.20 16.51
C LYS A 67 4.27 16.58 15.16
N LEU A 68 4.53 15.59 14.30
CA LEU A 68 5.05 15.75 12.94
C LEU A 68 3.93 15.49 11.91
N PRO A 69 4.05 16.02 10.69
CA PRO A 69 3.25 15.53 9.57
C PRO A 69 3.45 14.03 9.39
N CYS A 70 2.38 13.27 9.32
CA CYS A 70 2.41 11.82 9.25
C CYS A 70 1.69 11.28 8.04
N LEU A 71 2.36 10.40 7.29
CA LEU A 71 1.80 9.68 6.16
C LEU A 71 1.50 8.24 6.57
N GLY A 72 0.20 7.92 6.71
CA GLY A 72 -0.29 6.56 6.94
C GLY A 72 -0.60 5.90 5.61
N ASP A 73 -0.33 4.60 5.49
CA ASP A 73 -0.70 3.81 4.34
C ASP A 73 -1.57 2.63 4.70
N ASP A 74 -2.56 2.36 3.86
CA ASP A 74 -3.21 1.07 3.79
C ASP A 74 -3.33 0.62 2.33
N SER A 75 -3.10 -0.67 2.09
CA SER A 75 -2.96 -1.22 0.74
C SER A 75 -3.46 -2.64 0.70
N GLY A 76 -4.09 -3.01 -0.41
CA GLY A 76 -4.59 -4.36 -0.58
C GLY A 76 -4.92 -4.73 -2.01
N LEU A 77 -5.38 -5.97 -2.18
CA LEU A 77 -5.83 -6.55 -3.42
C LEU A 77 -7.37 -6.58 -3.44
N GLU A 78 -7.97 -5.95 -4.42
CA GLU A 78 -9.40 -6.06 -4.74
C GLU A 78 -9.60 -6.99 -5.93
N VAL A 79 -10.31 -8.11 -5.76
CA VAL A 79 -10.66 -9.03 -6.84
C VAL A 79 -12.14 -8.88 -7.15
N HIS A 80 -12.47 -8.38 -8.35
CA HIS A 80 -13.83 -7.99 -8.69
C HIS A 80 -14.82 -9.16 -8.64
N ALA A 81 -14.39 -10.33 -9.11
CA ALA A 81 -15.20 -11.55 -9.09
C ALA A 81 -15.52 -12.05 -7.66
N LEU A 82 -14.82 -11.54 -6.65
CA LEU A 82 -15.03 -11.86 -5.23
C LEU A 82 -15.65 -10.68 -4.45
N GLY A 83 -16.33 -9.76 -5.14
CA GLY A 83 -16.90 -8.57 -4.51
C GLY A 83 -15.85 -7.67 -3.87
N ASN A 84 -14.69 -7.53 -4.52
CA ASN A 84 -13.51 -6.78 -4.08
C ASN A 84 -12.79 -7.38 -2.85
N GLN A 85 -13.09 -8.62 -2.47
CA GLN A 85 -12.28 -9.32 -1.47
C GLN A 85 -10.93 -9.75 -2.06
N PRO A 86 -9.86 -9.87 -1.23
CA PRO A 86 -9.81 -9.63 0.21
C PRO A 86 -9.90 -8.15 0.63
N GLY A 87 -9.65 -7.17 -0.25
CA GLY A 87 -9.75 -5.75 0.05
C GLY A 87 -8.87 -5.35 1.26
N VAL A 88 -9.44 -4.67 2.23
CA VAL A 88 -8.75 -4.27 3.48
C VAL A 88 -8.24 -5.46 4.29
N TYR A 89 -8.84 -6.64 4.13
CA TYR A 89 -8.46 -7.88 4.82
C TYR A 89 -7.32 -8.64 4.10
N THR A 90 -6.62 -7.98 3.18
CA THR A 90 -5.51 -8.54 2.40
C THR A 90 -4.45 -9.23 3.28
N ALA A 91 -4.07 -8.59 4.38
CA ALA A 91 -3.11 -9.16 5.33
C ALA A 91 -3.74 -10.26 6.21
N ASP A 92 -5.03 -10.11 6.56
CA ASP A 92 -5.75 -11.07 7.41
C ASP A 92 -5.93 -12.42 6.74
N TRP A 93 -6.14 -12.43 5.41
CA TRP A 93 -6.21 -13.68 4.65
C TRP A 93 -4.92 -14.49 4.69
N ALA A 94 -3.78 -13.86 4.99
CA ALA A 94 -2.50 -14.51 5.15
C ALA A 94 -2.21 -14.97 6.58
N TYR A 95 -3.03 -14.63 7.57
CA TYR A 95 -2.78 -15.02 8.96
C TYR A 95 -2.94 -16.52 9.17
N THR A 96 -1.91 -17.11 9.79
CA THR A 96 -1.88 -18.49 10.24
C THR A 96 -1.45 -18.55 11.72
N LYS A 97 -1.49 -19.73 12.34
CA LYS A 97 -0.98 -19.94 13.69
C LYS A 97 0.52 -19.64 13.82
N ASN A 98 1.25 -19.70 12.70
CA ASN A 98 2.70 -19.52 12.64
C ASN A 98 3.10 -18.13 12.07
N GLY A 99 2.15 -17.19 11.93
CA GLY A 99 2.37 -15.89 11.32
C GLY A 99 1.72 -15.75 9.95
N ARG A 100 2.20 -14.80 9.13
CA ARG A 100 1.65 -14.55 7.80
C ARG A 100 2.21 -15.50 6.75
N ASP A 101 1.32 -16.18 6.03
CA ASP A 101 1.62 -17.03 4.88
C ASP A 101 0.83 -16.56 3.65
N PHE A 102 1.49 -15.84 2.76
CA PHE A 102 0.88 -15.34 1.54
C PHE A 102 0.67 -16.43 0.48
N ASN A 103 1.38 -17.57 0.54
CA ASN A 103 1.07 -18.70 -0.33
C ASN A 103 -0.31 -19.27 0.00
N GLN A 104 -0.63 -19.40 1.29
CA GLN A 104 -1.97 -19.80 1.72
C GLN A 104 -3.02 -18.77 1.29
N ALA A 105 -2.74 -17.48 1.41
CA ALA A 105 -3.66 -16.43 1.00
C ALA A 105 -3.92 -16.42 -0.52
N MET A 106 -2.88 -16.60 -1.35
CA MET A 106 -3.01 -16.73 -2.80
C MET A 106 -3.82 -17.97 -3.20
N ASN A 107 -3.56 -19.11 -2.57
CA ASN A 107 -4.37 -20.32 -2.76
C ASN A 107 -5.83 -20.08 -2.38
N ARG A 108 -6.10 -19.35 -1.29
CA ARG A 108 -7.47 -18.98 -0.89
C ARG A 108 -8.15 -18.14 -1.96
N VAL A 109 -7.49 -17.10 -2.49
CA VAL A 109 -8.04 -16.28 -3.58
C VAL A 109 -8.43 -17.18 -4.77
N TRP A 110 -7.52 -18.05 -5.20
CA TRP A 110 -7.78 -18.92 -6.35
C TRP A 110 -8.95 -19.88 -6.09
N ASN A 111 -8.99 -20.51 -4.92
CA ASN A 111 -10.07 -21.42 -4.55
C ASN A 111 -11.44 -20.72 -4.48
N GLU A 112 -11.51 -19.48 -3.97
CA GLU A 112 -12.75 -18.70 -3.97
C GLU A 112 -13.17 -18.29 -5.39
N LEU A 113 -12.22 -17.98 -6.28
CA LEU A 113 -12.49 -17.71 -7.69
C LEU A 113 -13.10 -18.92 -8.40
N LEU A 114 -12.59 -20.13 -8.17
CA LEU A 114 -13.15 -21.37 -8.72
C LEU A 114 -14.58 -21.62 -8.26
N LYS A 115 -14.93 -21.21 -7.03
CA LYS A 115 -16.29 -21.33 -6.48
C LYS A 115 -17.24 -20.24 -6.97
N SER A 116 -16.74 -19.10 -7.42
CA SER A 116 -17.53 -17.89 -7.72
C SER A 116 -18.44 -18.02 -8.94
N LYS A 117 -18.28 -19.07 -9.76
CA LYS A 117 -18.97 -19.25 -11.06
C LYS A 117 -18.70 -18.13 -12.08
N GLN A 118 -17.82 -17.19 -11.77
CA GLN A 118 -17.38 -16.16 -12.70
C GLN A 118 -16.38 -16.77 -13.71
N LYS A 119 -16.25 -16.10 -14.86
CA LYS A 119 -15.35 -16.57 -15.92
C LYS A 119 -14.11 -15.68 -15.99
N GLU A 120 -12.99 -16.26 -16.41
CA GLU A 120 -11.78 -15.50 -16.74
C GLU A 120 -12.04 -14.50 -17.89
N PRO A 121 -11.31 -13.38 -17.93
CA PRO A 121 -10.24 -12.99 -17.01
C PRO A 121 -10.77 -12.47 -15.67
N PHE A 122 -10.19 -12.93 -14.56
CA PHE A 122 -10.54 -12.43 -13.22
C PHE A 122 -9.83 -11.10 -12.97
N THR A 123 -10.52 -10.01 -13.27
CA THR A 123 -9.97 -8.66 -13.11
C THR A 123 -9.80 -8.30 -11.63
N ALA A 124 -8.74 -7.54 -11.34
CA ALA A 124 -8.39 -7.14 -9.99
C ALA A 124 -7.67 -5.78 -9.99
N ASN A 125 -7.64 -5.13 -8.83
CA ASN A 125 -6.82 -3.96 -8.59
C ASN A 125 -5.94 -4.16 -7.36
N PHE A 126 -4.66 -3.81 -7.46
CA PHE A 126 -3.94 -3.40 -6.27
C PHE A 126 -4.26 -1.95 -5.95
N VAL A 127 -4.55 -1.67 -4.69
CA VAL A 127 -4.89 -0.34 -4.18
C VAL A 127 -3.87 0.07 -3.13
N CYS A 128 -3.43 1.33 -3.17
CA CYS A 128 -2.70 1.97 -2.10
C CYS A 128 -3.37 3.30 -1.79
N THR A 129 -3.79 3.47 -0.55
CA THR A 129 -4.34 4.71 -0.03
C THR A 129 -3.38 5.29 0.99
N LEU A 130 -2.98 6.54 0.76
CA LEU A 130 -2.14 7.32 1.66
C LEU A 130 -2.97 8.44 2.28
N VAL A 131 -2.87 8.63 3.58
CA VAL A 131 -3.44 9.77 4.29
C VAL A 131 -2.31 10.54 4.95
N LEU A 132 -2.12 11.79 4.53
CA LEU A 132 -1.24 12.74 5.19
C LEU A 132 -2.04 13.51 6.22
N THR A 133 -1.65 13.44 7.49
CA THR A 133 -2.24 14.21 8.59
C THR A 133 -1.21 15.18 9.12
N PHE A 134 -1.59 16.46 9.21
CA PHE A 134 -0.78 17.53 9.79
C PHE A 134 -1.12 17.72 11.29
N PRO A 135 -0.18 18.28 12.10
CA PRO A 135 -0.41 18.54 13.52
C PRO A 135 -1.60 19.47 13.83
N ASN A 136 -2.00 20.30 12.87
CA ASN A 136 -3.19 21.16 12.98
C ASN A 136 -4.51 20.44 12.65
N GLY A 137 -4.46 19.14 12.35
CA GLY A 137 -5.62 18.32 12.02
C GLY A 137 -6.01 18.32 10.54
N ASN A 138 -5.37 19.12 9.69
CA ASN A 138 -5.62 19.08 8.24
C ASN A 138 -5.16 17.73 7.65
N GLU A 139 -5.86 17.28 6.61
CA GLU A 139 -5.56 16.01 5.93
C GLU A 139 -5.56 16.16 4.42
N LYS A 140 -4.75 15.31 3.77
CA LYS A 140 -4.79 15.06 2.32
C LYS A 140 -4.77 13.56 2.07
N ILE A 141 -5.49 13.14 1.04
CA ILE A 141 -5.62 11.73 0.67
C ILE A 141 -5.08 11.54 -0.74
N PHE A 142 -4.26 10.50 -0.91
CA PHE A 142 -3.67 10.13 -2.20
C PHE A 142 -3.91 8.64 -2.43
N GLU A 143 -4.63 8.31 -3.49
CA GLU A 143 -4.91 6.94 -3.86
C GLU A 143 -4.23 6.60 -5.19
N GLY A 144 -3.63 5.42 -5.26
CA GLY A 144 -3.09 4.83 -6.46
C GLY A 144 -3.64 3.43 -6.68
N ARG A 145 -3.98 3.11 -7.93
CA ARG A 145 -4.49 1.79 -8.34
C ARG A 145 -3.65 1.23 -9.47
N ALA A 146 -3.30 -0.05 -9.39
CA ALA A 146 -2.77 -0.83 -10.49
C ALA A 146 -3.82 -1.85 -10.90
N SER A 147 -4.42 -1.65 -12.08
CA SER A 147 -5.39 -2.58 -12.63
C SER A 147 -4.68 -3.75 -13.31
N GLY A 148 -5.34 -4.90 -13.33
CA GLY A 148 -4.81 -6.12 -13.89
C GLY A 148 -5.75 -7.30 -13.70
N LYS A 149 -5.17 -8.50 -13.72
CA LYS A 149 -5.91 -9.75 -13.58
C LYS A 149 -5.17 -10.75 -12.70
N ILE A 150 -5.94 -11.62 -12.08
CA ILE A 150 -5.42 -12.77 -11.34
C ILE A 150 -5.04 -13.87 -12.32
N THR A 151 -3.93 -14.52 -12.07
CA THR A 151 -3.43 -15.68 -12.81
C THR A 151 -3.13 -16.83 -11.86
N TRP A 152 -3.13 -18.04 -12.41
CA TRP A 152 -2.73 -19.25 -11.72
C TRP A 152 -2.01 -20.20 -12.69
N PRO A 153 -1.02 -21.00 -12.27
CA PRO A 153 -0.44 -21.06 -10.91
C PRO A 153 0.38 -19.81 -10.55
N ILE A 154 0.87 -19.78 -9.28
CA ILE A 154 1.81 -18.77 -8.78
C ILE A 154 3.03 -18.66 -9.70
N ARG A 155 3.41 -17.44 -10.08
CA ARG A 155 4.54 -17.17 -10.99
C ARG A 155 5.45 -16.09 -10.41
N GLY A 156 6.75 -16.39 -10.36
CA GLY A 156 7.76 -15.52 -9.75
C GLY A 156 7.89 -15.71 -8.24
N ILE A 157 9.01 -15.22 -7.71
CA ILE A 157 9.36 -15.30 -6.29
C ILE A 157 9.61 -13.91 -5.66
N GLY A 158 9.55 -12.87 -6.49
CA GLY A 158 9.77 -11.49 -6.08
C GLY A 158 8.51 -10.82 -5.57
N GLY A 159 8.67 -9.57 -5.14
CA GLY A 159 7.58 -8.73 -4.66
C GLY A 159 7.08 -9.10 -3.27
N HIS A 160 5.84 -8.71 -2.97
CA HIS A 160 5.23 -8.90 -1.66
C HIS A 160 3.76 -9.33 -1.80
N GLY A 161 3.34 -10.19 -0.88
CA GLY A 161 1.93 -10.55 -0.78
C GLY A 161 1.42 -11.33 -1.98
N TYR A 162 0.47 -10.75 -2.71
CA TYR A 162 -0.20 -11.38 -3.85
C TYR A 162 0.45 -11.08 -5.21
N ASP A 163 1.62 -10.46 -5.22
CA ASP A 163 2.36 -10.13 -6.45
C ASP A 163 2.52 -11.32 -7.42
N PRO A 164 2.80 -12.57 -6.93
CA PRO A 164 3.00 -13.72 -7.81
C PRO A 164 1.74 -14.23 -8.54
N ILE A 165 0.55 -13.74 -8.19
CA ILE A 165 -0.70 -14.09 -8.89
C ILE A 165 -1.34 -12.90 -9.61
N PHE A 166 -0.69 -11.74 -9.68
CA PHE A 166 -1.24 -10.54 -10.29
C PHE A 166 -0.45 -10.11 -11.52
N ILE A 167 -1.11 -10.10 -12.68
CA ILE A 167 -0.58 -9.60 -13.95
C ILE A 167 -1.16 -8.20 -14.16
N PRO A 168 -0.35 -7.12 -14.13
CA PRO A 168 -0.83 -5.78 -14.40
C PRO A 168 -1.22 -5.59 -15.87
N ASP A 169 -2.19 -4.70 -16.14
CA ASP A 169 -2.63 -4.40 -17.49
C ASP A 169 -1.47 -3.92 -18.37
N GLY A 170 -1.44 -4.42 -19.61
CA GLY A 170 -0.38 -4.13 -20.59
C GLY A 170 0.87 -5.00 -20.45
N TYR A 171 0.89 -5.96 -19.52
CA TYR A 171 2.03 -6.86 -19.29
C TYR A 171 1.62 -8.33 -19.36
N ASN A 172 2.64 -9.21 -19.56
CA ASN A 172 2.48 -10.66 -19.51
C ASN A 172 3.17 -11.30 -18.30
N LYS A 173 3.97 -10.52 -17.56
CA LYS A 173 4.62 -10.91 -16.31
C LYS A 173 3.74 -10.56 -15.13
N THR A 174 3.78 -11.40 -14.09
CA THR A 174 3.22 -11.03 -12.78
C THR A 174 4.12 -9.99 -12.09
N PHE A 175 3.60 -9.29 -11.09
CA PHE A 175 4.45 -8.47 -10.22
C PHE A 175 5.54 -9.29 -9.52
N GLY A 176 5.30 -10.58 -9.25
CA GLY A 176 6.30 -11.49 -8.70
C GLY A 176 7.42 -11.89 -9.66
N GLU A 177 7.23 -11.72 -10.98
CA GLU A 177 8.23 -11.95 -12.01
C GLU A 177 8.97 -10.68 -12.44
N MET A 178 8.51 -9.50 -11.97
CA MET A 178 9.15 -8.23 -12.27
C MET A 178 10.27 -7.93 -11.27
N SER A 179 11.30 -7.21 -11.73
CA SER A 179 12.23 -6.57 -10.82
C SER A 179 11.53 -5.44 -10.04
N ASP A 180 12.08 -5.06 -8.86
CA ASP A 180 11.53 -3.95 -8.08
C ASP A 180 11.47 -2.65 -8.88
N LEU A 181 12.47 -2.40 -9.74
CA LEU A 181 12.49 -1.22 -10.62
C LEU A 181 11.37 -1.24 -11.66
N GLU A 182 11.08 -2.38 -12.27
CA GLU A 182 9.97 -2.54 -13.23
C GLU A 182 8.64 -2.33 -12.52
N LYS A 183 8.41 -3.03 -11.41
CA LYS A 183 7.19 -2.94 -10.60
C LYS A 183 6.96 -1.52 -10.08
N ASN A 184 8.01 -0.88 -9.52
CA ASN A 184 7.89 0.46 -8.94
C ASN A 184 7.47 1.52 -9.96
N LYS A 185 7.73 1.35 -11.26
CA LYS A 185 7.25 2.30 -12.29
C LYS A 185 5.73 2.33 -12.45
N ILE A 186 5.05 1.22 -12.19
CA ILE A 186 3.63 1.02 -12.51
C ILE A 186 2.78 0.66 -11.29
N SER A 187 3.39 0.45 -10.12
CA SER A 187 2.68 -0.02 -8.92
C SER A 187 1.66 0.99 -8.40
N HIS A 188 0.66 0.47 -7.70
CA HIS A 188 -0.33 1.25 -6.97
C HIS A 188 0.31 2.25 -5.99
N ARG A 189 1.36 1.83 -5.25
CA ARG A 189 2.08 2.69 -4.30
C ARG A 189 2.81 3.83 -5.00
N ASN A 190 3.50 3.55 -6.12
CA ASN A 190 4.14 4.63 -6.89
C ASN A 190 3.12 5.65 -7.39
N LYS A 191 1.95 5.19 -7.89
CA LYS A 191 0.89 6.10 -8.34
C LYS A 191 0.36 6.98 -7.21
N ALA A 192 0.18 6.43 -6.01
CA ALA A 192 -0.23 7.21 -4.83
C ALA A 192 0.87 8.22 -4.42
N LEU A 193 2.13 7.76 -4.37
CA LEU A 193 3.27 8.62 -4.01
C LEU A 193 3.54 9.72 -5.01
N LYS A 194 3.35 9.51 -6.32
CA LYS A 194 3.43 10.58 -7.32
C LYS A 194 2.44 11.71 -7.04
N LYS A 195 1.23 11.39 -6.58
CA LYS A 195 0.24 12.41 -6.18
C LYS A 195 0.69 13.16 -4.93
N PHE A 196 1.29 12.45 -3.96
CA PHE A 196 1.90 13.09 -2.79
C PHE A 196 3.07 14.00 -3.18
N ILE A 197 3.96 13.56 -4.08
CA ILE A 197 5.10 14.37 -4.57
C ILE A 197 4.60 15.66 -5.25
N SER A 198 3.58 15.57 -6.11
CA SER A 198 2.98 16.76 -6.72
C SER A 198 2.45 17.72 -5.66
N PHE A 199 1.69 17.21 -4.70
CA PHE A 199 1.20 18.02 -3.57
C PHE A 199 2.33 18.65 -2.77
N TYR A 200 3.40 17.90 -2.44
CA TYR A 200 4.55 18.41 -1.71
C TYR A 200 5.25 19.55 -2.44
N ASN A 201 5.47 19.42 -3.75
CA ASN A 201 6.07 20.45 -4.57
C ASN A 201 5.19 21.70 -4.64
N ASP A 202 3.89 21.54 -4.82
CA ASP A 202 2.93 22.66 -4.86
C ASP A 202 2.81 23.36 -3.48
N TYR A 203 3.02 22.63 -2.39
CA TYR A 203 2.98 23.16 -1.03
C TYR A 203 4.19 24.04 -0.70
N ASN A 204 5.37 23.75 -1.31
CA ASN A 204 6.63 24.45 -1.09
C ASN A 204 6.89 25.57 -2.12
N ASN A 205 6.06 25.73 -3.16
CA ASN A 205 6.09 26.81 -4.13
C ASN A 205 5.12 27.94 -3.76
#